data_230cb69e67832e1f743470e1bfb34ca6
#
_entry.id   230cb69e67832e1f743470e1bfb34ca6
#
_cell.length_a   1.000
_cell.length_b   1.000
_cell.length_c   1.000
_cell.angle_alpha   90.00
_cell.angle_beta   90.00
_cell.angle_gamma   90.00
#
_symmetry.space_group_name_H-M   'P 1'
#
loop_
_entity.id
_entity.type
_entity.pdbx_description
1 polymer ?
#
loop_
_entity_poly.entity_id
_entity_poly.type
_entity_poly.pdbx_seq_one_letter_code
_entity_poly.pdbx_strand_id
1 'polypeptide(L)'
;MVKWYKIPDNDKLRPFTFVIGGRGIGKTYSAIEKGVLEYENAFLYLRNTKEQLQESCGAFGNPFKKWAADHNQDIRLERERNHAVIRKYINDGQKTTFYEIGEGANLSTFENLRGVDLSNVKYILFDEFIENRTLSFDQFQSFLNMYETVNRNRELEGLPPVICLLLSNAQRLGNPILRGFNLIPIIEGMQKSGQRSYASGNIRIELPFSDVSEEKRKTALYQATAGTSFESEALDNNFINDSFSGVKKVNINEYTPLFSIDGIYIYKHKSDIFYYACSIPAKNVIHYRSVDNFVVFYRLYGLQLKLAYGSNKMYFEDYSTKIDLLNLLKMLY
;
A
#
# COMPACT_ATOMS: atom_id res chain seq x y z
N MET A 1 -14.20 25.60 -10.78
CA MET A 1 -14.69 24.59 -9.81
C MET A 1 -13.57 23.57 -9.63
N VAL A 2 -13.13 23.35 -8.42
CA VAL A 2 -12.02 22.42 -8.10
C VAL A 2 -12.45 21.00 -8.44
N LYS A 3 -11.63 20.26 -9.19
CA LYS A 3 -11.91 18.86 -9.57
C LYS A 3 -11.34 17.93 -8.50
N TRP A 4 -12.22 17.27 -7.77
CA TRP A 4 -11.87 16.19 -6.86
C TRP A 4 -11.53 14.91 -7.64
N TYR A 5 -10.66 14.09 -7.07
CA TYR A 5 -10.36 12.79 -7.65
C TYR A 5 -11.62 11.90 -7.62
N LYS A 6 -11.84 11.17 -8.72
CA LYS A 6 -12.88 10.15 -8.83
C LYS A 6 -12.27 8.81 -9.19
N ILE A 7 -12.72 7.78 -8.51
CA ILE A 7 -12.37 6.39 -8.84
C ILE A 7 -12.82 6.10 -10.28
N PRO A 8 -11.99 5.45 -11.11
CA PRO A 8 -12.37 5.07 -12.46
C PRO A 8 -13.63 4.20 -12.53
N ASP A 9 -14.29 4.23 -13.69
CA ASP A 9 -15.42 3.37 -13.99
C ASP A 9 -15.03 1.88 -13.95
N ASN A 10 -16.01 0.98 -13.75
CA ASN A 10 -15.78 -0.45 -13.55
C ASN A 10 -15.02 -1.13 -14.69
N ASP A 11 -15.23 -0.72 -15.94
CA ASP A 11 -14.53 -1.24 -17.12
C ASP A 11 -13.01 -0.97 -17.07
N LYS A 12 -12.61 0.07 -16.36
CA LYS A 12 -11.21 0.46 -16.17
C LYS A 12 -10.60 -0.13 -14.91
N LEU A 13 -11.40 -0.56 -13.93
CA LEU A 13 -10.86 -1.19 -12.73
C LEU A 13 -10.23 -2.55 -13.04
N ARG A 14 -9.32 -2.97 -12.18
CA ARG A 14 -8.73 -4.31 -12.19
C ARG A 14 -8.91 -4.91 -10.80
N PRO A 15 -8.84 -6.24 -10.67
CA PRO A 15 -8.95 -6.92 -9.36
C PRO A 15 -8.10 -6.25 -8.27
N PHE A 16 -6.90 -5.82 -8.60
CA PHE A 16 -6.05 -5.06 -7.68
C PHE A 16 -5.81 -3.65 -8.25
N THR A 17 -6.54 -2.67 -7.73
CA THR A 17 -6.41 -1.27 -8.14
C THR A 17 -5.83 -0.44 -7.00
N PHE A 18 -4.62 0.07 -7.20
CA PHE A 18 -3.86 0.88 -6.26
C PHE A 18 -4.05 2.36 -6.57
N VAL A 19 -4.47 3.14 -5.60
CA VAL A 19 -4.63 4.61 -5.73
C VAL A 19 -3.78 5.28 -4.68
N ILE A 20 -2.61 5.76 -5.08
CA ILE A 20 -1.62 6.36 -4.19
C ILE A 20 -1.48 7.83 -4.55
N GLY A 21 -1.89 8.72 -3.66
CA GLY A 21 -1.97 10.15 -3.98
C GLY A 21 -1.97 11.07 -2.78
N GLY A 22 -1.93 12.37 -3.01
CA GLY A 22 -1.93 13.39 -1.98
C GLY A 22 -3.07 13.29 -0.98
N ARG A 23 -2.87 13.91 0.18
CA ARG A 23 -3.88 13.92 1.25
C ARG A 23 -5.10 14.76 0.88
N GLY A 24 -6.29 14.23 1.19
CA GLY A 24 -7.56 14.97 1.07
C GLY A 24 -7.88 15.42 -0.35
N ILE A 25 -7.54 14.65 -1.37
CA ILE A 25 -7.95 14.89 -2.76
C ILE A 25 -9.26 14.20 -3.13
N GLY A 26 -9.89 13.47 -2.18
CA GLY A 26 -11.19 12.81 -2.36
C GLY A 26 -11.13 11.31 -2.62
N LYS A 27 -9.98 10.63 -2.46
CA LYS A 27 -9.83 9.19 -2.72
C LYS A 27 -10.86 8.34 -1.96
N THR A 28 -10.84 8.42 -0.63
CA THR A 28 -11.75 7.64 0.24
C THR A 28 -13.21 8.00 -0.01
N TYR A 29 -13.52 9.28 -0.19
CA TYR A 29 -14.87 9.74 -0.50
C TYR A 29 -15.41 9.10 -1.78
N SER A 30 -14.66 9.15 -2.87
CA SER A 30 -15.08 8.57 -4.15
C SER A 30 -15.16 7.04 -4.11
N ALA A 31 -14.30 6.39 -3.33
CA ALA A 31 -14.34 4.95 -3.16
C ALA A 31 -15.56 4.48 -2.36
N ILE A 32 -15.94 5.25 -1.32
CA ILE A 32 -17.16 5.02 -0.54
C ILE A 32 -18.40 5.24 -1.42
N GLU A 33 -18.43 6.34 -2.19
CA GLU A 33 -19.51 6.62 -3.13
C GLU A 33 -19.75 5.42 -4.04
N LYS A 34 -18.67 4.88 -4.64
CA LYS A 34 -18.75 3.70 -5.49
C LYS A 34 -19.24 2.46 -4.73
N GLY A 35 -18.72 2.21 -3.53
CA GLY A 35 -19.14 1.09 -2.69
C GLY A 35 -20.62 1.13 -2.34
N VAL A 36 -21.11 2.31 -1.92
CA VAL A 36 -22.52 2.49 -1.52
C VAL A 36 -23.47 2.45 -2.71
N LEU A 37 -23.10 3.05 -3.86
CA LEU A 37 -24.02 3.15 -5.00
C LEU A 37 -24.02 1.92 -5.90
N GLU A 38 -22.89 1.24 -6.05
CA GLU A 38 -22.74 0.16 -7.03
C GLU A 38 -22.58 -1.23 -6.39
N TYR A 39 -22.21 -1.29 -5.11
CA TYR A 39 -21.91 -2.53 -4.39
C TYR A 39 -22.65 -2.67 -3.06
N GLU A 40 -23.83 -2.08 -2.95
CA GLU A 40 -24.69 -2.24 -1.76
C GLU A 40 -24.88 -3.74 -1.45
N ASN A 41 -24.73 -4.14 -0.18
CA ASN A 41 -24.72 -5.53 0.30
C ASN A 41 -23.55 -6.41 -0.22
N ALA A 42 -22.58 -5.82 -0.93
CA ALA A 42 -21.42 -6.53 -1.47
C ALA A 42 -20.11 -5.77 -1.19
N PHE A 43 -20.10 -4.91 -0.19
CA PHE A 43 -19.02 -3.99 0.15
C PHE A 43 -18.29 -4.41 1.43
N LEU A 44 -16.96 -4.49 1.37
CA LEU A 44 -16.08 -4.69 2.52
C LEU A 44 -15.16 -3.47 2.69
N TYR A 45 -15.28 -2.77 3.83
CA TYR A 45 -14.34 -1.74 4.25
C TYR A 45 -13.22 -2.38 5.09
N LEU A 46 -11.95 -2.18 4.70
CA LEU A 46 -10.79 -2.82 5.31
C LEU A 46 -9.79 -1.78 5.84
N ARG A 47 -9.26 -2.03 7.04
CA ARG A 47 -8.15 -1.29 7.65
C ARG A 47 -7.00 -2.24 7.99
N ASN A 48 -5.79 -1.73 8.27
CA ASN A 48 -4.66 -2.59 8.64
C ASN A 48 -4.86 -3.24 10.01
N THR A 49 -5.22 -2.45 11.02
CA THR A 49 -5.27 -2.93 12.41
C THR A 49 -6.65 -2.76 13.04
N LYS A 50 -6.87 -3.50 14.12
CA LYS A 50 -8.11 -3.45 14.88
C LYS A 50 -8.36 -2.05 15.46
N GLU A 51 -7.32 -1.39 15.93
CA GLU A 51 -7.38 -0.04 16.48
C GLU A 51 -7.87 0.97 15.43
N GLN A 52 -7.30 0.90 14.22
CA GLN A 52 -7.72 1.77 13.11
C GLN A 52 -9.17 1.53 12.69
N LEU A 53 -9.61 0.27 12.66
CA LEU A 53 -11.02 -0.04 12.39
C LEU A 53 -11.92 0.53 13.49
N GLN A 54 -11.52 0.42 14.75
CA GLN A 54 -12.28 0.98 15.88
C GLN A 54 -12.36 2.50 15.83
N GLU A 55 -11.27 3.19 15.49
CA GLU A 55 -11.26 4.64 15.25
C GLU A 55 -12.21 5.03 14.12
N SER A 56 -12.23 4.23 13.04
CA SER A 56 -13.16 4.45 11.92
C SER A 56 -14.63 4.23 12.28
N CYS A 57 -14.94 3.47 13.33
CA CYS A 57 -16.31 3.34 13.87
C CYS A 57 -16.71 4.51 14.79
N GLY A 58 -15.77 5.35 15.21
CA GLY A 58 -16.03 6.46 16.11
C GLY A 58 -16.74 7.64 15.42
N ALA A 59 -17.43 8.45 16.20
CA ALA A 59 -18.20 9.58 15.69
C ALA A 59 -17.37 10.60 14.88
N PHE A 60 -16.09 10.73 15.17
CA PHE A 60 -15.18 11.65 14.46
C PHE A 60 -14.39 10.99 13.34
N GLY A 61 -14.09 9.70 13.46
CA GLY A 61 -13.28 8.93 12.50
C GLY A 61 -14.08 8.23 11.41
N ASN A 62 -15.42 8.27 11.45
CA ASN A 62 -16.26 7.53 10.52
C ASN A 62 -16.12 8.05 9.08
N PRO A 63 -15.57 7.24 8.15
CA PRO A 63 -15.29 7.69 6.80
C PRO A 63 -16.54 7.93 5.95
N PHE A 64 -17.68 7.35 6.33
CA PHE A 64 -18.97 7.51 5.65
C PHE A 64 -19.65 8.83 5.95
N LYS A 65 -19.30 9.48 7.08
CA LYS A 65 -20.00 10.68 7.59
C LYS A 65 -20.12 11.80 6.56
N LYS A 66 -19.03 12.12 5.87
CA LYS A 66 -19.04 13.23 4.89
C LYS A 66 -19.91 12.90 3.70
N TRP A 67 -19.76 11.70 3.15
CA TRP A 67 -20.57 11.26 2.00
C TRP A 67 -22.06 11.21 2.36
N ALA A 68 -22.39 10.65 3.52
CA ALA A 68 -23.75 10.54 4.01
C ALA A 68 -24.42 11.93 4.17
N ALA A 69 -23.71 12.90 4.75
CA ALA A 69 -24.19 14.27 4.91
C ALA A 69 -24.44 14.95 3.56
N ASP A 70 -23.52 14.80 2.58
CA ASP A 70 -23.65 15.40 1.27
C ASP A 70 -24.83 14.83 0.45
N HIS A 71 -25.23 13.58 0.74
CA HIS A 71 -26.33 12.89 0.06
C HIS A 71 -27.63 12.82 0.89
N ASN A 72 -27.68 13.52 2.02
CA ASN A 72 -28.81 13.49 2.96
C ASN A 72 -29.23 12.05 3.34
N GLN A 73 -28.24 11.21 3.61
CA GLN A 73 -28.41 9.84 4.07
C GLN A 73 -27.78 9.67 5.45
N ASP A 74 -28.21 8.66 6.19
CA ASP A 74 -27.60 8.26 7.45
C ASP A 74 -26.95 6.89 7.27
N ILE A 75 -25.65 6.90 6.97
CA ILE A 75 -24.84 5.69 6.81
C ILE A 75 -23.69 5.75 7.80
N ARG A 76 -23.50 4.67 8.54
CA ARG A 76 -22.49 4.57 9.60
C ARG A 76 -21.74 3.26 9.52
N LEU A 77 -20.44 3.32 9.78
CA LEU A 77 -19.65 2.15 10.11
C LEU A 77 -19.72 1.95 11.63
N GLU A 78 -20.26 0.85 12.07
CA GLU A 78 -20.51 0.57 13.48
C GLU A 78 -19.78 -0.68 13.94
N ARG A 79 -19.29 -0.66 15.17
CA ARG A 79 -18.55 -1.76 15.74
C ARG A 79 -19.47 -2.90 16.12
N GLU A 80 -19.13 -4.09 15.66
CA GLU A 80 -19.59 -5.37 16.20
C GLU A 80 -18.45 -6.04 17.01
N ARG A 81 -18.65 -7.26 17.52
CA ARG A 81 -17.71 -7.94 18.43
C ARG A 81 -16.26 -7.97 17.88
N ASN A 82 -16.05 -8.59 16.72
CA ASN A 82 -14.72 -8.79 16.11
C ASN A 82 -14.56 -8.10 14.75
N HIS A 83 -15.59 -7.45 14.25
CA HIS A 83 -15.65 -6.77 12.97
C HIS A 83 -16.44 -5.46 13.11
N ALA A 84 -16.79 -4.85 12.01
CA ALA A 84 -17.72 -3.72 11.95
C ALA A 84 -18.77 -4.00 10.86
N VAL A 85 -19.85 -3.26 10.89
CA VAL A 85 -20.94 -3.37 9.92
C VAL A 85 -21.26 -1.99 9.39
N ILE A 86 -21.51 -1.88 8.10
CA ILE A 86 -21.95 -0.65 7.46
C ILE A 86 -23.46 -0.67 7.45
N ARG A 87 -24.09 0.24 8.23
CA ARG A 87 -25.53 0.33 8.36
C ARG A 87 -26.08 1.59 7.73
N LYS A 88 -27.18 1.45 7.01
CA LYS A 88 -27.98 2.55 6.49
C LYS A 88 -29.25 2.68 7.31
N TYR A 89 -29.49 3.86 7.85
CA TYR A 89 -30.63 4.18 8.68
C TYR A 89 -31.71 4.88 7.87
N ILE A 90 -32.97 4.49 8.11
CA ILE A 90 -34.14 5.10 7.53
C ILE A 90 -35.00 5.61 8.68
N ASN A 91 -35.33 6.89 8.65
CA ASN A 91 -36.23 7.50 9.60
C ASN A 91 -37.51 7.94 8.86
N ASP A 92 -38.63 7.34 9.19
CA ASP A 92 -39.95 7.62 8.60
C ASP A 92 -40.78 8.65 9.44
N GLY A 93 -40.15 9.26 10.46
CA GLY A 93 -40.79 10.20 11.38
C GLY A 93 -41.46 9.54 12.59
N GLN A 94 -41.69 8.22 12.55
CA GLN A 94 -42.28 7.50 13.69
C GLN A 94 -41.28 6.50 14.27
N LYS A 95 -40.45 5.87 13.40
CA LYS A 95 -39.49 4.87 13.81
C LYS A 95 -38.22 5.02 12.98
N THR A 96 -37.08 4.79 13.63
CA THR A 96 -35.79 4.61 12.93
C THR A 96 -35.54 3.12 12.76
N THR A 97 -35.38 2.67 11.52
CA THR A 97 -34.99 1.32 11.15
C THR A 97 -33.64 1.36 10.48
N PHE A 98 -32.94 0.24 10.42
CA PHE A 98 -31.68 0.13 9.67
C PHE A 98 -31.61 -1.20 8.93
N TYR A 99 -30.77 -1.24 7.91
CA TYR A 99 -30.34 -2.46 7.23
C TYR A 99 -28.84 -2.38 6.94
N GLU A 100 -28.22 -3.54 6.83
CA GLU A 100 -26.81 -3.68 6.61
C GLU A 100 -26.52 -3.59 5.11
N ILE A 101 -25.53 -2.77 4.74
CA ILE A 101 -25.16 -2.57 3.33
C ILE A 101 -23.71 -3.00 3.05
N GLY A 102 -23.01 -3.52 4.05
CA GLY A 102 -21.65 -4.02 3.91
C GLY A 102 -21.00 -4.30 5.26
N GLU A 103 -19.79 -4.80 5.17
CA GLU A 103 -18.99 -5.23 6.30
C GLU A 103 -17.77 -4.32 6.49
N GLY A 104 -17.22 -4.33 7.71
CA GLY A 104 -15.94 -3.71 8.05
C GLY A 104 -15.02 -4.69 8.74
N ALA A 105 -13.77 -4.76 8.31
CA ALA A 105 -12.76 -5.68 8.84
C ALA A 105 -11.41 -5.01 9.03
N ASN A 106 -10.51 -5.72 9.71
CA ASN A 106 -9.11 -5.32 9.76
C ASN A 106 -8.21 -6.50 9.34
N LEU A 107 -7.09 -6.18 8.71
CA LEU A 107 -6.18 -7.17 8.16
C LEU A 107 -5.49 -8.00 9.24
N SER A 108 -5.06 -7.36 10.34
CA SER A 108 -4.26 -8.00 11.40
C SER A 108 -4.98 -9.15 12.13
N THR A 109 -6.30 -9.17 12.12
CA THR A 109 -7.11 -10.22 12.77
C THR A 109 -8.17 -10.79 11.85
N PHE A 110 -8.00 -10.67 10.53
CA PHE A 110 -8.98 -11.13 9.54
C PHE A 110 -9.30 -12.63 9.69
N GLU A 111 -8.33 -13.44 10.07
CA GLU A 111 -8.52 -14.87 10.32
C GLU A 111 -9.57 -15.17 11.41
N ASN A 112 -9.81 -14.23 12.33
CA ASN A 112 -10.83 -14.34 13.37
C ASN A 112 -12.27 -14.15 12.85
N LEU A 113 -12.43 -13.75 11.59
CA LEU A 113 -13.73 -13.66 10.92
C LEU A 113 -14.21 -14.99 10.34
N ARG A 114 -13.55 -16.10 10.67
CA ARG A 114 -14.01 -17.46 10.32
C ARG A 114 -15.42 -17.66 10.87
N GLY A 115 -16.40 -17.75 9.96
CA GLY A 115 -17.84 -17.86 10.30
C GLY A 115 -18.68 -16.65 9.88
N VAL A 116 -18.08 -15.52 9.49
CA VAL A 116 -18.78 -14.45 8.78
C VAL A 116 -18.89 -14.86 7.30
N ASP A 117 -20.08 -14.82 6.75
CA ASP A 117 -20.27 -15.10 5.33
C ASP A 117 -19.91 -13.88 4.48
N LEU A 118 -18.75 -13.95 3.84
CA LEU A 118 -18.23 -12.90 2.93
C LEU A 118 -18.43 -13.29 1.45
N SER A 119 -19.22 -14.33 1.13
CA SER A 119 -19.43 -14.81 -0.23
C SER A 119 -20.06 -13.78 -1.16
N ASN A 120 -20.86 -12.87 -0.61
CA ASN A 120 -21.51 -11.79 -1.36
C ASN A 120 -20.57 -10.61 -1.68
N VAL A 121 -19.40 -10.51 -1.04
CA VAL A 121 -18.47 -9.39 -1.25
C VAL A 121 -17.96 -9.40 -2.69
N LYS A 122 -18.09 -8.26 -3.36
CA LYS A 122 -17.63 -8.01 -4.74
C LYS A 122 -16.66 -6.84 -4.81
N TYR A 123 -16.62 -6.02 -3.77
CA TYR A 123 -15.83 -4.80 -3.69
C TYR A 123 -15.20 -4.66 -2.31
N ILE A 124 -13.88 -4.55 -2.28
CA ILE A 124 -13.08 -4.30 -1.08
C ILE A 124 -12.49 -2.91 -1.19
N LEU A 125 -12.73 -2.07 -0.19
CA LEU A 125 -12.04 -0.82 0.00
C LEU A 125 -11.02 -0.96 1.12
N PHE A 126 -9.75 -1.14 0.77
CA PHE A 126 -8.65 -1.15 1.72
C PHE A 126 -8.09 0.27 1.88
N ASP A 127 -8.55 0.97 2.91
CA ASP A 127 -8.20 2.37 3.14
C ASP A 127 -6.94 2.49 4.00
N GLU A 128 -6.03 3.38 3.58
CA GLU A 128 -4.72 3.61 4.20
C GLU A 128 -3.86 2.34 4.33
N PHE A 129 -3.70 1.58 3.22
CA PHE A 129 -2.91 0.34 3.25
C PHE A 129 -1.40 0.57 3.48
N ILE A 130 -0.85 1.74 3.15
CA ILE A 130 0.54 2.11 3.47
C ILE A 130 0.58 2.75 4.85
N GLU A 131 1.39 2.18 5.74
CA GLU A 131 1.59 2.65 7.10
C GLU A 131 2.92 3.39 7.25
N ASN A 132 2.93 4.41 8.12
CA ASN A 132 4.16 5.10 8.51
C ASN A 132 4.99 4.30 9.53
N ARG A 133 4.38 3.34 10.21
CA ARG A 133 4.98 2.49 11.22
C ARG A 133 5.09 1.05 10.75
N THR A 134 5.98 0.30 11.37
CA THR A 134 6.05 -1.15 11.18
C THR A 134 4.83 -1.83 11.77
N LEU A 135 4.23 -2.71 10.99
CA LEU A 135 3.16 -3.58 11.47
C LEU A 135 3.76 -4.79 12.20
N SER A 136 3.09 -5.27 13.23
CA SER A 136 3.51 -6.44 14.01
C SER A 136 3.21 -7.78 13.33
N PHE A 137 2.73 -7.76 12.08
CA PHE A 137 2.34 -8.93 11.29
C PHE A 137 2.82 -8.81 9.85
N ASP A 138 2.88 -9.92 9.12
CA ASP A 138 3.18 -9.92 7.68
C ASP A 138 1.97 -9.39 6.90
N GLN A 139 2.04 -8.12 6.52
CA GLN A 139 0.97 -7.41 5.84
C GLN A 139 0.64 -8.05 4.49
N PHE A 140 1.66 -8.44 3.72
CA PHE A 140 1.44 -8.98 2.38
C PHE A 140 0.79 -10.37 2.44
N GLN A 141 1.33 -11.28 3.25
CA GLN A 141 0.75 -12.60 3.41
C GLN A 141 -0.68 -12.55 3.96
N SER A 142 -0.92 -11.68 4.96
CA SER A 142 -2.26 -11.48 5.51
C SER A 142 -3.24 -10.92 4.46
N PHE A 143 -2.76 -10.02 3.59
CA PHE A 143 -3.56 -9.50 2.48
C PHE A 143 -3.93 -10.59 1.48
N LEU A 144 -2.98 -11.45 1.09
CA LEU A 144 -3.25 -12.55 0.17
C LEU A 144 -4.26 -13.54 0.76
N ASN A 145 -4.10 -13.93 2.03
CA ASN A 145 -5.02 -14.83 2.72
C ASN A 145 -6.43 -14.24 2.84
N MET A 146 -6.53 -12.94 3.12
CA MET A 146 -7.79 -12.22 3.16
C MET A 146 -8.47 -12.23 1.78
N TYR A 147 -7.74 -11.84 0.73
CA TYR A 147 -8.29 -11.78 -0.62
C TYR A 147 -8.75 -13.15 -1.10
N GLU A 148 -7.94 -14.20 -0.90
CA GLU A 148 -8.31 -15.57 -1.24
C GLU A 148 -9.58 -16.02 -0.49
N THR A 149 -9.68 -15.69 0.80
CA THR A 149 -10.87 -16.03 1.61
C THR A 149 -12.13 -15.36 1.07
N VAL A 150 -12.05 -14.11 0.62
CA VAL A 150 -13.20 -13.36 0.09
C VAL A 150 -13.50 -13.76 -1.36
N ASN A 151 -12.47 -13.85 -2.21
CA ASN A 151 -12.62 -14.21 -3.63
C ASN A 151 -13.01 -15.68 -3.84
N ARG A 152 -12.51 -16.60 -2.97
CA ARG A 152 -12.79 -18.04 -3.01
C ARG A 152 -12.69 -18.63 -4.44
N ASN A 153 -13.69 -19.38 -4.83
CA ASN A 153 -13.77 -20.07 -6.11
C ASN A 153 -14.53 -19.28 -7.20
N ARG A 154 -14.77 -18.00 -7.01
CA ARG A 154 -15.62 -17.19 -7.93
C ARG A 154 -15.24 -17.37 -9.39
N GLU A 155 -13.94 -17.27 -9.71
CA GLU A 155 -13.46 -17.37 -11.09
C GLU A 155 -13.61 -18.79 -11.64
N LEU A 156 -13.52 -19.83 -10.80
CA LEU A 156 -13.81 -21.23 -11.18
C LEU A 156 -15.30 -21.44 -11.47
N GLU A 157 -16.16 -20.65 -10.86
CA GLU A 157 -17.61 -20.63 -11.08
C GLU A 157 -18.04 -19.70 -12.22
N GLY A 158 -17.06 -19.10 -12.94
CA GLY A 158 -17.32 -18.17 -14.04
C GLY A 158 -17.77 -16.78 -13.61
N LEU A 159 -17.64 -16.45 -12.32
CA LEU A 159 -17.94 -15.13 -11.79
C LEU A 159 -16.70 -14.21 -11.88
N PRO A 160 -16.89 -12.88 -12.02
CA PRO A 160 -15.77 -11.96 -12.01
C PRO A 160 -15.05 -11.96 -10.65
N PRO A 161 -13.72 -11.76 -10.61
CA PRO A 161 -12.98 -11.63 -9.37
C PRO A 161 -13.47 -10.44 -8.56
N VAL A 162 -13.23 -10.48 -7.26
CA VAL A 162 -13.50 -9.36 -6.35
C VAL A 162 -12.59 -8.19 -6.72
N ILE A 163 -13.16 -6.99 -6.80
CA ILE A 163 -12.39 -5.76 -7.00
C ILE A 163 -11.87 -5.29 -5.63
N CYS A 164 -10.56 -5.14 -5.50
CA CYS A 164 -9.91 -4.59 -4.33
C CYS A 164 -9.28 -3.24 -4.68
N LEU A 165 -9.83 -2.17 -4.10
CA LEU A 165 -9.26 -0.83 -4.15
C LEU A 165 -8.36 -0.61 -2.94
N LEU A 166 -7.07 -0.42 -3.18
CA LEU A 166 -6.07 -0.12 -2.16
C LEU A 166 -5.74 1.37 -2.21
N LEU A 167 -6.21 2.11 -1.21
CA LEU A 167 -6.02 3.56 -1.14
C LEU A 167 -4.93 3.91 -0.13
N SER A 168 -4.07 4.85 -0.48
CA SER A 168 -3.14 5.44 0.48
C SER A 168 -2.62 6.82 0.04
N ASN A 169 -1.94 7.47 0.98
CA ASN A 169 -1.06 8.59 0.69
C ASN A 169 0.32 8.07 0.27
N ALA A 170 1.09 8.88 -0.44
CA ALA A 170 2.45 8.54 -0.89
C ALA A 170 3.46 8.65 0.27
N GLN A 171 3.41 7.72 1.22
CA GLN A 171 4.22 7.75 2.43
C GLN A 171 5.49 6.90 2.32
N ARG A 172 5.33 5.63 1.92
CA ARG A 172 6.43 4.67 1.79
C ARG A 172 6.25 3.81 0.54
N LEU A 173 7.17 3.91 -0.40
CA LEU A 173 7.21 3.04 -1.58
C LEU A 173 7.62 1.62 -1.20
N GLY A 174 8.48 1.46 -0.18
CA GLY A 174 8.90 0.16 0.37
C GLY A 174 7.84 -0.61 1.15
N ASN A 175 6.54 -0.31 0.98
CA ASN A 175 5.44 -1.02 1.63
C ASN A 175 5.42 -2.51 1.24
N PRO A 176 5.17 -3.45 2.20
CA PRO A 176 5.17 -4.90 1.93
C PRO A 176 4.23 -5.35 0.81
N ILE A 177 3.04 -4.74 0.67
CA ILE A 177 2.09 -5.08 -0.40
C ILE A 177 2.63 -4.64 -1.76
N LEU A 178 3.14 -3.40 -1.88
CA LEU A 178 3.73 -2.91 -3.12
C LEU A 178 4.93 -3.76 -3.55
N ARG A 179 5.76 -4.16 -2.61
CA ARG A 179 6.90 -5.03 -2.82
C ARG A 179 6.48 -6.43 -3.25
N GLY A 180 5.53 -7.04 -2.54
CA GLY A 180 5.04 -8.38 -2.82
C GLY A 180 4.41 -8.52 -4.21
N PHE A 181 3.72 -7.49 -4.69
CA PHE A 181 3.22 -7.40 -6.06
C PHE A 181 4.27 -6.91 -7.09
N ASN A 182 5.52 -6.68 -6.68
CA ASN A 182 6.60 -6.16 -7.52
C ASN A 182 6.25 -4.83 -8.24
N LEU A 183 5.56 -3.93 -7.52
CA LEU A 183 5.08 -2.66 -8.09
C LEU A 183 6.09 -1.51 -7.94
N ILE A 184 7.09 -1.63 -7.08
CA ILE A 184 8.05 -0.56 -6.81
C ILE A 184 8.71 -0.05 -8.09
N PRO A 185 9.29 -0.90 -8.97
CA PRO A 185 9.92 -0.42 -10.21
C PRO A 185 8.94 0.27 -11.15
N ILE A 186 7.68 -0.20 -11.17
CA ILE A 186 6.62 0.39 -12.01
C ILE A 186 6.29 1.80 -11.52
N ILE A 187 6.06 1.96 -10.20
CA ILE A 187 5.73 3.25 -9.59
C ILE A 187 6.89 4.25 -9.77
N GLU A 188 8.13 3.81 -9.59
CA GLU A 188 9.31 4.64 -9.88
C GLU A 188 9.36 5.10 -11.34
N GLY A 189 9.09 4.18 -12.27
CA GLY A 189 9.00 4.49 -13.70
C GLY A 189 7.91 5.51 -14.02
N MET A 190 6.73 5.34 -13.42
CA MET A 190 5.60 6.28 -13.55
C MET A 190 5.96 7.67 -13.01
N GLN A 191 6.61 7.76 -11.85
CA GLN A 191 7.03 9.06 -11.29
C GLN A 191 8.06 9.74 -12.18
N LYS A 192 9.08 9.02 -12.65
CA LYS A 192 10.13 9.56 -13.53
C LYS A 192 9.58 10.05 -14.88
N SER A 193 8.60 9.34 -15.43
CA SER A 193 7.97 9.70 -16.72
C SER A 193 6.81 10.69 -16.60
N GLY A 194 6.35 10.99 -15.39
CA GLY A 194 5.14 11.80 -15.16
C GLY A 194 3.84 11.04 -15.46
N GLN A 195 3.90 9.73 -15.70
CA GLN A 195 2.72 8.90 -15.97
C GLN A 195 1.83 8.82 -14.74
N ARG A 196 0.53 9.01 -14.91
CA ARG A 196 -0.45 9.05 -13.80
C ARG A 196 -1.28 7.79 -13.65
N SER A 197 -1.34 6.96 -14.66
CA SER A 197 -2.10 5.71 -14.66
C SER A 197 -1.32 4.62 -15.38
N TYR A 198 -1.34 3.42 -14.82
CA TYR A 198 -0.76 2.21 -15.40
C TYR A 198 -1.76 1.07 -15.21
N ALA A 199 -1.91 0.21 -16.23
CA ALA A 199 -2.73 -1.00 -16.13
C ALA A 199 -2.08 -2.14 -16.92
N SER A 200 -1.96 -3.30 -16.29
CA SER A 200 -1.48 -4.54 -16.92
C SER A 200 -2.05 -5.75 -16.19
N GLY A 201 -2.60 -6.69 -16.93
CA GLY A 201 -3.24 -7.89 -16.37
C GLY A 201 -4.29 -7.52 -15.31
N ASN A 202 -4.14 -8.05 -14.11
CA ASN A 202 -5.04 -7.86 -12.98
C ASN A 202 -4.69 -6.63 -12.11
N ILE A 203 -3.71 -5.83 -12.52
CA ILE A 203 -3.20 -4.69 -11.73
C ILE A 203 -3.49 -3.38 -12.44
N ARG A 204 -3.94 -2.39 -11.67
CA ARG A 204 -3.99 -0.99 -12.04
C ARG A 204 -3.35 -0.13 -10.96
N ILE A 205 -2.60 0.88 -11.36
CA ILE A 205 -1.98 1.87 -10.47
C ILE A 205 -2.42 3.25 -10.92
N GLU A 206 -2.92 4.04 -9.99
CA GLU A 206 -3.25 5.45 -10.16
C GLU A 206 -2.37 6.29 -9.23
N LEU A 207 -1.67 7.26 -9.80
CA LEU A 207 -0.96 8.31 -9.08
C LEU A 207 -1.67 9.64 -9.33
N PRO A 208 -2.85 9.87 -8.73
CA PRO A 208 -3.69 11.01 -9.06
C PRO A 208 -3.02 12.31 -8.65
N PHE A 209 -3.05 13.27 -9.56
CA PHE A 209 -2.87 14.68 -9.28
C PHE A 209 -4.24 15.36 -9.27
N SER A 210 -4.43 16.34 -8.42
CA SER A 210 -5.71 17.04 -8.31
C SER A 210 -5.49 18.54 -8.20
N ASP A 211 -6.36 19.31 -8.85
CA ASP A 211 -6.42 20.77 -8.70
C ASP A 211 -6.60 21.19 -7.22
N VAL A 212 -7.13 20.27 -6.40
CA VAL A 212 -7.22 20.44 -4.94
C VAL A 212 -5.84 20.67 -4.31
N SER A 213 -4.79 20.01 -4.80
CA SER A 213 -3.43 20.16 -4.27
C SER A 213 -2.93 21.60 -4.49
N GLU A 214 -3.18 22.18 -5.65
CA GLU A 214 -2.80 23.57 -5.95
C GLU A 214 -3.59 24.58 -5.10
N GLU A 215 -4.87 24.37 -4.90
CA GLU A 215 -5.66 25.22 -4.02
C GLU A 215 -5.24 25.10 -2.56
N LYS A 216 -4.85 23.91 -2.12
CA LYS A 216 -4.33 23.69 -0.77
C LYS A 216 -3.03 24.46 -0.50
N ARG A 217 -2.15 24.63 -1.49
CA ARG A 217 -0.92 25.43 -1.34
C ARG A 217 -1.22 26.87 -0.85
N LYS A 218 -2.40 27.38 -1.16
CA LYS A 218 -2.86 28.72 -0.75
C LYS A 218 -3.38 28.78 0.68
N THR A 219 -3.55 27.64 1.36
CA THR A 219 -4.06 27.61 2.74
C THR A 219 -2.99 27.87 3.78
N ALA A 220 -3.37 28.32 4.97
CA ALA A 220 -2.45 28.72 6.04
C ALA A 220 -1.43 27.63 6.40
N LEU A 221 -1.85 26.34 6.47
CA LEU A 221 -0.96 25.24 6.78
C LEU A 221 0.16 25.11 5.75
N TYR A 222 -0.19 25.06 4.46
CA TYR A 222 0.81 24.86 3.41
C TYR A 222 1.64 26.10 3.12
N GLN A 223 1.11 27.30 3.36
CA GLN A 223 1.91 28.52 3.35
C GLN A 223 2.96 28.51 4.47
N ALA A 224 2.59 28.05 5.67
CA ALA A 224 3.52 27.95 6.80
C ALA A 224 4.55 26.82 6.63
N THR A 225 4.25 25.80 5.85
CA THR A 225 5.12 24.63 5.60
C THR A 225 5.71 24.60 4.19
N ALA A 226 5.68 25.72 3.48
CA ALA A 226 6.19 25.82 2.12
C ALA A 226 7.67 25.39 2.03
N GLY A 227 7.98 24.53 1.05
CA GLY A 227 9.33 23.99 0.83
C GLY A 227 9.75 22.88 1.79
N THR A 228 8.86 22.44 2.70
CA THR A 228 9.16 21.32 3.58
C THR A 228 8.84 19.97 2.91
N SER A 229 9.40 18.89 3.48
CA SER A 229 9.08 17.52 3.07
C SER A 229 7.58 17.21 3.24
N PHE A 230 6.93 17.75 4.27
CA PHE A 230 5.50 17.58 4.48
C PHE A 230 4.64 18.08 3.32
N GLU A 231 4.95 19.27 2.77
CA GLU A 231 4.25 19.79 1.59
C GLU A 231 4.42 18.87 0.40
N SER A 232 5.65 18.43 0.13
CA SER A 232 5.98 17.55 -1.00
C SER A 232 5.26 16.20 -0.94
N GLU A 233 5.17 15.59 0.25
CA GLU A 233 4.38 14.36 0.46
C GLU A 233 2.88 14.60 0.23
N ALA A 234 2.37 15.64 0.90
CA ALA A 234 0.93 15.84 0.96
C ALA A 234 0.33 16.31 -0.37
N LEU A 235 1.08 17.04 -1.18
CA LEU A 235 0.58 17.67 -2.41
C LEU A 235 1.16 17.08 -3.70
N ASP A 236 2.45 16.67 -3.71
CA ASP A 236 3.16 16.27 -4.93
C ASP A 236 3.25 14.76 -5.13
N ASN A 237 2.69 13.96 -4.23
CA ASN A 237 2.78 12.49 -4.26
C ASN A 237 4.24 11.97 -4.17
N ASN A 238 5.12 12.69 -3.52
CA ASN A 238 6.48 12.24 -3.31
C ASN A 238 6.56 11.30 -2.11
N PHE A 239 7.18 10.15 -2.30
CA PHE A 239 7.45 9.19 -1.23
C PHE A 239 8.63 9.68 -0.39
N ILE A 240 8.37 10.42 0.68
CA ILE A 240 9.38 11.13 1.45
C ILE A 240 10.13 10.23 2.42
N ASN A 241 9.46 9.22 2.97
CA ASN A 241 10.07 8.31 3.93
C ASN A 241 11.00 7.28 3.25
N ASP A 242 11.17 7.39 1.94
CA ASP A 242 12.04 6.54 1.13
C ASP A 242 13.31 7.28 0.75
N SER A 243 14.44 6.80 1.26
CA SER A 243 15.74 7.31 0.85
C SER A 243 16.25 6.58 -0.37
N PHE A 244 16.28 7.25 -1.52
CA PHE A 244 16.93 6.76 -2.74
C PHE A 244 18.44 6.93 -2.72
N SER A 245 19.02 7.37 -1.60
CA SER A 245 20.46 7.48 -1.42
C SER A 245 21.15 6.14 -1.70
N GLY A 246 22.19 6.16 -2.50
CA GLY A 246 22.93 4.98 -2.92
C GLY A 246 22.29 4.18 -4.06
N VAL A 247 21.08 4.53 -4.52
CA VAL A 247 20.47 3.88 -5.70
C VAL A 247 21.06 4.50 -6.96
N LYS A 248 21.91 3.73 -7.65
CA LYS A 248 22.52 4.13 -8.93
C LYS A 248 23.07 2.92 -9.67
N LYS A 249 23.08 2.95 -10.98
CA LYS A 249 23.81 1.97 -11.79
C LYS A 249 25.31 2.26 -11.73
N VAL A 250 26.10 1.18 -11.63
CA VAL A 250 27.56 1.23 -11.64
C VAL A 250 28.12 0.40 -12.79
N ASN A 251 29.38 0.62 -13.15
CA ASN A 251 30.08 -0.25 -14.08
C ASN A 251 30.46 -1.55 -13.35
N ILE A 252 29.70 -2.62 -13.59
CA ILE A 252 29.90 -3.91 -12.90
C ILE A 252 31.29 -4.50 -13.10
N ASN A 253 32.01 -4.16 -14.19
CA ASN A 253 33.34 -4.63 -14.46
C ASN A 253 34.39 -4.12 -13.46
N GLU A 254 34.10 -3.09 -12.71
CA GLU A 254 34.94 -2.56 -11.64
C GLU A 254 34.75 -3.28 -10.30
N TYR A 255 33.85 -4.26 -10.27
CA TYR A 255 33.46 -5.00 -9.08
C TYR A 255 33.76 -6.50 -9.22
N THR A 256 34.02 -7.15 -8.10
CA THR A 256 34.18 -8.59 -7.97
C THR A 256 32.97 -9.16 -7.22
N PRO A 257 32.30 -10.20 -7.72
CA PRO A 257 31.18 -10.81 -7.02
C PRO A 257 31.65 -11.52 -5.75
N LEU A 258 30.89 -11.44 -4.69
CA LEU A 258 31.19 -12.08 -3.39
C LEU A 258 30.25 -13.26 -3.12
N PHE A 259 28.95 -12.99 -3.11
CA PHE A 259 27.90 -13.98 -2.81
C PHE A 259 26.56 -13.47 -3.30
N SER A 260 25.52 -14.30 -3.18
CA SER A 260 24.13 -13.85 -3.29
C SER A 260 23.29 -14.29 -2.10
N ILE A 261 22.20 -13.56 -1.83
CA ILE A 261 21.15 -13.94 -0.90
C ILE A 261 19.79 -13.64 -1.52
N ASP A 262 18.92 -14.65 -1.58
CA ASP A 262 17.54 -14.55 -2.16
C ASP A 262 17.53 -13.87 -3.54
N GLY A 263 18.52 -14.14 -4.38
CA GLY A 263 18.64 -13.55 -5.73
C GLY A 263 19.29 -12.16 -5.78
N ILE A 264 19.61 -11.55 -4.66
CA ILE A 264 20.40 -10.32 -4.59
C ILE A 264 21.87 -10.69 -4.59
N TYR A 265 22.61 -10.27 -5.61
CA TYR A 265 24.04 -10.47 -5.74
C TYR A 265 24.79 -9.28 -5.14
N ILE A 266 25.78 -9.58 -4.29
CA ILE A 266 26.63 -8.59 -3.65
C ILE A 266 28.01 -8.63 -4.31
N TYR A 267 28.41 -7.48 -4.80
CA TYR A 267 29.69 -7.24 -5.42
C TYR A 267 30.51 -6.26 -4.58
N LYS A 268 31.83 -6.42 -4.55
CA LYS A 268 32.76 -5.50 -3.91
C LYS A 268 33.62 -4.82 -4.98
N HIS A 269 33.80 -3.52 -4.86
CA HIS A 269 34.70 -2.77 -5.75
C HIS A 269 36.15 -3.29 -5.65
N LYS A 270 36.86 -3.35 -6.78
CA LYS A 270 38.20 -3.95 -6.86
C LYS A 270 39.26 -3.15 -6.11
N SER A 271 39.18 -1.84 -6.11
CA SER A 271 40.16 -0.92 -5.51
C SER A 271 39.68 -0.20 -4.26
N ASP A 272 38.37 -0.13 -4.03
CA ASP A 272 37.76 0.63 -2.94
C ASP A 272 36.91 -0.24 -2.03
N ILE A 273 36.47 0.34 -0.90
CA ILE A 273 35.62 -0.34 0.08
C ILE A 273 34.13 -0.14 -0.20
N PHE A 274 33.73 -0.02 -1.48
CA PHE A 274 32.34 0.07 -1.88
C PHE A 274 31.74 -1.30 -2.21
N TYR A 275 30.45 -1.44 -1.93
CA TYR A 275 29.65 -2.60 -2.28
C TYR A 275 28.55 -2.21 -3.25
N TYR A 276 28.15 -3.14 -4.09
CA TYR A 276 27.02 -2.99 -4.99
C TYR A 276 26.09 -4.18 -4.87
N ALA A 277 24.83 -3.94 -4.61
CA ALA A 277 23.77 -4.92 -4.56
C ALA A 277 22.93 -4.83 -5.83
N CYS A 278 22.74 -5.95 -6.53
CA CYS A 278 21.98 -5.97 -7.79
C CYS A 278 21.39 -7.36 -8.07
N SER A 279 20.59 -7.44 -9.12
CA SER A 279 20.00 -8.67 -9.65
C SER A 279 20.91 -9.40 -10.67
N ILE A 280 22.06 -8.81 -11.04
CA ILE A 280 22.96 -9.35 -12.09
C ILE A 280 23.63 -10.64 -11.57
N PRO A 281 23.38 -11.81 -12.21
CA PRO A 281 23.94 -13.07 -11.76
C PRO A 281 25.46 -13.13 -11.92
N ALA A 282 26.12 -13.80 -10.97
CA ALA A 282 27.55 -14.10 -11.06
C ALA A 282 27.81 -15.62 -10.96
N LYS A 283 28.82 -16.11 -11.69
CA LYS A 283 29.29 -17.49 -11.59
C LYS A 283 30.25 -17.65 -10.40
N ASN A 284 30.29 -18.84 -9.84
CA ASN A 284 31.24 -19.24 -8.79
C ASN A 284 31.13 -18.42 -7.50
N VAL A 285 29.91 -18.08 -7.08
CA VAL A 285 29.62 -17.44 -5.82
C VAL A 285 28.77 -18.34 -4.92
N ILE A 286 28.88 -18.17 -3.61
CA ILE A 286 28.02 -18.87 -2.66
C ILE A 286 26.64 -18.25 -2.70
N HIS A 287 25.61 -19.10 -2.77
CA HIS A 287 24.21 -18.68 -2.75
C HIS A 287 23.61 -18.95 -1.38
N TYR A 288 23.17 -17.90 -0.69
CA TYR A 288 22.43 -17.98 0.57
C TYR A 288 20.94 -17.86 0.30
N ARG A 289 20.14 -18.47 1.18
CA ARG A 289 18.68 -18.33 1.19
C ARG A 289 18.24 -17.97 2.60
N SER A 290 17.37 -16.99 2.73
CA SER A 290 16.87 -16.53 4.03
C SER A 290 16.14 -17.64 4.82
N VAL A 291 15.52 -18.59 4.12
CA VAL A 291 14.81 -19.73 4.73
C VAL A 291 15.74 -20.84 5.22
N ASP A 292 16.94 -21.00 4.64
CA ASP A 292 17.79 -22.18 4.91
C ASP A 292 19.05 -21.83 5.71
N ASN A 293 19.76 -20.77 5.32
CA ASN A 293 21.09 -20.47 5.85
C ASN A 293 21.30 -18.99 6.21
N PHE A 294 20.23 -18.31 6.56
CA PHE A 294 20.26 -16.89 6.94
C PHE A 294 21.21 -16.61 8.12
N VAL A 295 21.24 -17.47 9.14
CA VAL A 295 22.10 -17.28 10.30
C VAL A 295 23.57 -17.30 9.92
N VAL A 296 23.96 -18.18 8.99
CA VAL A 296 25.35 -18.26 8.47
C VAL A 296 25.69 -17.01 7.69
N PHE A 297 24.82 -16.61 6.74
CA PHE A 297 24.97 -15.36 6.00
C PHE A 297 25.12 -14.15 6.93
N TYR A 298 24.22 -14.02 7.90
CA TYR A 298 24.20 -12.85 8.79
C TYR A 298 25.46 -12.78 9.68
N ARG A 299 25.95 -13.91 10.17
CA ARG A 299 27.20 -13.97 10.94
C ARG A 299 28.42 -13.58 10.12
N LEU A 300 28.48 -14.01 8.84
CA LEU A 300 29.63 -13.75 8.00
C LEU A 300 29.64 -12.32 7.42
N TYR A 301 28.49 -11.81 7.03
CA TYR A 301 28.40 -10.59 6.23
C TYR A 301 27.50 -9.50 6.82
N GLY A 302 26.57 -9.84 7.72
CA GLY A 302 25.56 -8.92 8.21
C GLY A 302 26.13 -7.63 8.79
N LEU A 303 27.12 -7.74 9.68
CA LEU A 303 27.74 -6.55 10.29
C LEU A 303 28.51 -5.71 9.25
N GLN A 304 29.24 -6.36 8.36
CA GLN A 304 30.02 -5.71 7.30
C GLN A 304 29.11 -4.89 6.37
N LEU A 305 27.99 -5.47 5.93
CA LEU A 305 27.04 -4.78 5.06
C LEU A 305 26.32 -3.65 5.79
N LYS A 306 25.98 -3.82 7.07
CA LYS A 306 25.43 -2.73 7.92
C LYS A 306 26.36 -1.55 8.03
N LEU A 307 27.63 -1.81 8.30
CA LEU A 307 28.66 -0.77 8.39
C LEU A 307 28.87 -0.07 7.04
N ALA A 308 28.90 -0.83 5.95
CA ALA A 308 29.03 -0.27 4.61
C ALA A 308 27.85 0.64 4.26
N TYR A 309 26.62 0.23 4.57
CA TYR A 309 25.44 1.05 4.37
C TYR A 309 25.47 2.32 5.25
N GLY A 310 25.72 2.19 6.55
CA GLY A 310 25.80 3.32 7.49
C GLY A 310 26.89 4.32 7.16
N SER A 311 27.94 3.88 6.45
CA SER A 311 29.06 4.74 6.00
C SER A 311 28.88 5.28 4.57
N ASN A 312 27.70 5.13 3.95
CA ASN A 312 27.41 5.50 2.56
C ASN A 312 28.36 4.83 1.53
N LYS A 313 28.80 3.60 1.82
CA LYS A 313 29.70 2.79 0.98
C LYS A 313 28.98 1.62 0.31
N MET A 314 27.66 1.71 0.19
CA MET A 314 26.85 0.71 -0.45
C MET A 314 25.95 1.34 -1.51
N TYR A 315 25.99 0.77 -2.72
CA TYR A 315 25.16 1.15 -3.84
C TYR A 315 24.20 0.03 -4.20
N PHE A 316 23.07 0.40 -4.80
CA PHE A 316 21.99 -0.53 -5.16
C PHE A 316 21.58 -0.26 -6.60
N GLU A 317 21.26 -1.32 -7.34
CA GLU A 317 20.81 -1.24 -8.72
C GLU A 317 19.51 -0.42 -8.85
N ASP A 318 18.59 -0.68 -7.93
CA ASP A 318 17.29 -0.01 -7.80
C ASP A 318 16.81 0.03 -6.36
N TYR A 319 15.68 0.69 -6.14
CA TYR A 319 15.12 0.85 -4.81
C TYR A 319 14.57 -0.45 -4.23
N SER A 320 14.03 -1.35 -5.08
CA SER A 320 13.56 -2.66 -4.64
C SER A 320 14.69 -3.49 -4.03
N THR A 321 15.81 -3.59 -4.73
CA THR A 321 17.03 -4.27 -4.25
C THR A 321 17.51 -3.68 -2.92
N LYS A 322 17.48 -2.35 -2.79
CA LYS A 322 17.82 -1.67 -1.53
C LYS A 322 16.92 -2.10 -0.39
N ILE A 323 15.61 -2.03 -0.56
CA ILE A 323 14.63 -2.37 0.47
C ILE A 323 14.74 -3.84 0.86
N ASP A 324 14.87 -4.74 -0.11
CA ASP A 324 14.97 -6.18 0.14
C ASP A 324 16.22 -6.52 0.96
N LEU A 325 17.36 -5.96 0.58
CA LEU A 325 18.58 -6.19 1.35
C LEU A 325 18.53 -5.57 2.74
N LEU A 326 18.01 -4.35 2.91
CA LEU A 326 17.88 -3.72 4.21
C LEU A 326 16.90 -4.45 5.13
N ASN A 327 15.84 -5.05 4.61
CA ASN A 327 14.97 -5.97 5.34
C ASN A 327 15.73 -7.18 5.86
N LEU A 328 16.46 -7.87 4.99
CA LEU A 328 17.30 -9.01 5.36
C LEU A 328 18.30 -8.62 6.46
N LEU A 329 18.87 -7.43 6.39
CA LEU A 329 19.79 -6.91 7.40
C LEU A 329 19.07 -6.40 8.67
N LYS A 330 17.74 -6.40 8.73
CA LYS A 330 16.95 -5.81 9.83
C LYS A 330 17.32 -4.34 10.11
N MET A 331 17.40 -3.55 9.06
CA MET A 331 17.77 -2.12 9.13
C MET A 331 16.64 -1.17 8.72
N LEU A 332 15.48 -1.69 8.33
CA LEU A 332 14.37 -0.86 7.87
C LEU A 332 13.48 -0.35 9.02
N TYR A 333 13.72 -0.82 10.25
CA TYR A 333 12.85 -0.51 11.40
C TYR A 333 13.65 -0.41 12.69
#